data_7e34470edf67f2516e81f72b15210b70
#
_entry.id   7e34470edf67f2516e81f72b15210b70
#
_cell.length_a   1.000
_cell.length_b   1.000
_cell.length_c   1.000
_cell.angle_alpha   90.00
_cell.angle_beta   90.00
_cell.angle_gamma   90.00
#
_symmetry.space_group_name_H-M   'P 1'
#
loop_
_entity.id
_entity.type
_entity.pdbx_description
1 polymer ?
#
loop_
_entity_poly.entity_id
_entity_poly.type
_entity_poly.pdbx_seq_one_letter_code
_entity_poly.pdbx_strand_id
1 'polypeptide(L)'
;MKKWFYPLGLVTLLGFAMLFLNIAKDEVVSLDQKMGSLLEGNQFITAFHYFGNTEVILLIALLIILLLWIRSHNYRGMLFVLFTVGVGNVINQLLKRWIERDRPDVPYQLETYSFPSGHAMVGLLYLFTIAYLATEHQTNRKITVTIWLGAILMSIMIGLSRIAESRHYTSDVFAGWMIGYTWSVLVALWYEYRKRKRKNKKNRL
;
A
#
# COMPACT_ATOMS: atom_id res chain seq x y z
N MET A 1 9.17 -1.16 -17.37
CA MET A 1 8.38 -1.52 -16.18
C MET A 1 6.89 -1.75 -16.46
N LYS A 2 6.26 -1.02 -17.42
CA LYS A 2 4.80 -1.10 -17.68
C LYS A 2 4.26 -2.49 -18.09
N LYS A 3 5.05 -3.36 -18.70
CA LYS A 3 4.57 -4.67 -19.21
C LYS A 3 4.13 -5.63 -18.09
N TRP A 4 4.77 -5.57 -16.92
CA TRP A 4 4.47 -6.45 -15.77
C TRP A 4 3.62 -5.77 -14.69
N PHE A 5 3.63 -4.44 -14.64
CA PHE A 5 2.93 -3.68 -13.62
C PHE A 5 1.42 -3.95 -13.62
N TYR A 6 0.77 -3.93 -14.77
CA TYR A 6 -0.68 -4.13 -14.85
C TYR A 6 -1.13 -5.59 -14.68
N PRO A 7 -0.50 -6.59 -15.34
CA PRO A 7 -0.85 -7.99 -15.11
C PRO A 7 -0.67 -8.43 -13.65
N LEU A 8 0.37 -7.94 -12.97
CA LEU A 8 0.60 -8.24 -11.56
C LEU A 8 -0.54 -7.73 -10.66
N GLY A 9 -1.24 -6.64 -11.04
CA GLY A 9 -2.42 -6.17 -10.32
C GLY A 9 -3.57 -7.19 -10.32
N LEU A 10 -3.76 -7.93 -11.43
CA LEU A 10 -4.73 -9.03 -11.46
C LEU A 10 -4.28 -10.21 -10.60
N VAL A 11 -3.00 -10.56 -10.67
CA VAL A 11 -2.42 -11.64 -9.85
C VAL A 11 -2.58 -11.34 -8.37
N THR A 12 -2.30 -10.10 -7.93
CA THR A 12 -2.46 -9.70 -6.52
C THR A 12 -3.93 -9.66 -6.09
N LEU A 13 -4.85 -9.28 -6.98
CA LEU A 13 -6.29 -9.37 -6.69
C LEU A 13 -6.75 -10.82 -6.47
N LEU A 14 -6.35 -11.73 -7.36
CA LEU A 14 -6.66 -13.16 -7.22
C LEU A 14 -5.99 -13.75 -5.96
N GLY A 15 -4.74 -13.37 -5.67
CA GLY A 15 -4.04 -13.76 -4.45
C GLY A 15 -4.75 -13.27 -3.18
N PHE A 16 -5.24 -12.03 -3.17
CA PHE A 16 -6.04 -11.50 -2.08
C PHE A 16 -7.34 -12.31 -1.88
N ALA A 17 -8.08 -12.56 -2.96
CA ALA A 17 -9.30 -13.35 -2.90
C ALA A 17 -9.04 -14.78 -2.40
N MET A 18 -7.99 -15.43 -2.91
CA MET A 18 -7.57 -16.76 -2.45
C MET A 18 -7.21 -16.76 -0.97
N LEU A 19 -6.44 -15.78 -0.50
CA LEU A 19 -6.06 -15.67 0.91
C LEU A 19 -7.28 -15.42 1.80
N PHE A 20 -8.18 -14.52 1.40
CA PHE A 20 -9.42 -14.24 2.11
C PHE A 20 -10.31 -15.49 2.28
N LEU A 21 -10.49 -16.28 1.22
CA LEU A 21 -11.30 -17.51 1.24
C LEU A 21 -10.68 -18.63 2.08
N ASN A 22 -9.37 -18.56 2.38
CA ASN A 22 -8.65 -19.61 3.09
C ASN A 22 -8.09 -19.15 4.45
N ILE A 23 -8.47 -17.98 4.95
CA ILE A 23 -7.88 -17.35 6.13
C ILE A 23 -8.03 -18.19 7.41
N ALA A 24 -9.04 -19.04 7.49
CA ALA A 24 -9.29 -19.93 8.62
C ALA A 24 -8.71 -21.34 8.45
N LYS A 25 -8.02 -21.63 7.35
CA LYS A 25 -7.42 -22.94 7.11
C LYS A 25 -6.13 -23.13 7.91
N ASP A 26 -5.87 -24.36 8.31
CA ASP A 26 -4.73 -24.75 9.15
C ASP A 26 -3.38 -24.32 8.55
N GLU A 27 -3.24 -24.38 7.23
CA GLU A 27 -2.02 -23.95 6.55
C GLU A 27 -1.73 -22.45 6.72
N VAL A 28 -2.76 -21.61 6.66
CA VAL A 28 -2.64 -20.16 6.86
C VAL A 28 -2.37 -19.85 8.32
N VAL A 29 -3.07 -20.53 9.23
CA VAL A 29 -2.85 -20.38 10.68
C VAL A 29 -1.42 -20.82 11.06
N SER A 30 -0.94 -21.93 10.51
CA SER A 30 0.44 -22.42 10.72
C SER A 30 1.48 -21.41 10.20
N LEU A 31 1.26 -20.79 9.02
CA LEU A 31 2.12 -19.73 8.50
C LEU A 31 2.11 -18.51 9.43
N ASP A 32 0.95 -18.08 9.90
CA ASP A 32 0.79 -16.94 10.81
C ASP A 32 1.56 -17.17 12.11
N GLN A 33 1.45 -18.35 12.71
CA GLN A 33 2.16 -18.73 13.94
C GLN A 33 3.68 -18.78 13.73
N LYS A 34 4.14 -19.43 12.64
CA LYS A 34 5.56 -19.60 12.34
C LYS A 34 6.25 -18.25 12.09
N MET A 35 5.64 -17.39 11.31
CA MET A 35 6.22 -16.07 11.00
C MET A 35 6.11 -15.13 12.19
N GLY A 36 5.02 -15.23 12.98
CA GLY A 36 4.88 -14.51 14.24
C GLY A 36 6.05 -14.82 15.16
N SER A 37 6.28 -16.10 15.48
CA SER A 37 7.35 -16.54 16.39
C SER A 37 8.76 -16.18 15.92
N LEU A 38 8.99 -16.08 14.61
CA LEU A 38 10.30 -15.69 14.04
C LEU A 38 10.61 -14.20 14.15
N LEU A 39 9.58 -13.36 14.10
CA LEU A 39 9.76 -11.89 13.99
C LEU A 39 9.43 -11.17 15.30
N GLU A 40 8.66 -11.80 16.19
CA GLU A 40 8.21 -11.20 17.45
C GLU A 40 9.37 -10.63 18.28
N GLY A 41 9.19 -9.40 18.77
CA GLY A 41 10.17 -8.73 19.60
C GLY A 41 11.41 -8.19 18.87
N ASN A 42 11.50 -8.30 17.55
CA ASN A 42 12.62 -7.75 16.80
C ASN A 42 12.52 -6.22 16.74
N GLN A 43 13.27 -5.52 17.61
CA GLN A 43 13.22 -4.07 17.76
C GLN A 43 13.63 -3.31 16.50
N PHE A 44 14.59 -3.84 15.71
CA PHE A 44 15.00 -3.20 14.46
C PHE A 44 13.84 -3.18 13.45
N ILE A 45 13.15 -4.30 13.28
CA ILE A 45 11.99 -4.38 12.37
C ILE A 45 10.83 -3.54 12.92
N THR A 46 10.57 -3.61 14.22
CA THR A 46 9.52 -2.86 14.89
C THR A 46 9.64 -1.35 14.64
N ALA A 47 10.85 -0.78 14.65
CA ALA A 47 11.06 0.66 14.42
C ALA A 47 10.44 1.19 13.11
N PHE A 48 10.23 0.33 12.11
CA PHE A 48 9.61 0.74 10.84
C PHE A 48 8.12 1.01 10.93
N HIS A 49 7.43 0.67 12.03
CA HIS A 49 6.00 0.95 12.20
C HIS A 49 5.70 2.45 12.14
N TYR A 50 6.62 3.31 12.63
CA TYR A 50 6.44 4.77 12.61
C TYR A 50 6.17 5.32 11.20
N PHE A 51 6.80 4.74 10.17
CA PHE A 51 6.58 5.13 8.77
C PHE A 51 5.24 4.66 8.19
N GLY A 52 4.56 3.76 8.88
CA GLY A 52 3.24 3.26 8.53
C GLY A 52 2.09 3.87 9.34
N ASN A 53 2.39 4.77 10.27
CA ASN A 53 1.39 5.45 11.09
C ASN A 53 0.50 6.36 10.22
N THR A 54 -0.80 6.33 10.47
CA THR A 54 -1.79 7.08 9.70
C THR A 54 -1.49 8.58 9.68
N GLU A 55 -1.08 9.15 10.81
CA GLU A 55 -0.76 10.57 10.94
C GLU A 55 0.43 10.97 10.06
N VAL A 56 1.49 10.13 10.04
CA VAL A 56 2.67 10.33 9.20
C VAL A 56 2.30 10.26 7.72
N ILE A 57 1.51 9.25 7.34
CA ILE A 57 1.06 9.07 5.95
C ILE A 57 0.18 10.25 5.50
N LEU A 58 -0.76 10.69 6.33
CA LEU A 58 -1.63 11.83 6.01
C LEU A 58 -0.83 13.13 5.89
N LEU A 59 0.14 13.36 6.78
CA LEU A 59 1.04 14.52 6.69
C LEU A 59 1.83 14.50 5.38
N ILE A 60 2.44 13.37 5.02
CA ILE A 60 3.20 13.22 3.77
C ILE A 60 2.28 13.43 2.56
N ALA A 61 1.09 12.83 2.56
CA ALA A 61 0.12 13.00 1.47
C ALA A 61 -0.30 14.47 1.30
N LEU A 62 -0.56 15.18 2.40
CA LEU A 62 -0.87 16.61 2.41
C LEU A 62 0.29 17.44 1.84
N LEU A 63 1.52 17.18 2.28
CA LEU A 63 2.72 17.87 1.77
C LEU A 63 2.90 17.66 0.27
N ILE A 64 2.68 16.43 -0.24
CA ILE A 64 2.74 16.16 -1.68
C ILE A 64 1.66 16.94 -2.43
N ILE A 65 0.42 16.97 -1.92
CA ILE A 65 -0.69 17.73 -2.53
C ILE A 65 -0.34 19.23 -2.57
N LEU A 66 0.17 19.80 -1.48
CA LEU A 66 0.59 21.19 -1.40
C LEU A 66 1.72 21.51 -2.38
N LEU A 67 2.74 20.65 -2.48
CA LEU A 67 3.84 20.80 -3.44
C LEU A 67 3.34 20.77 -4.90
N LEU A 68 2.44 19.84 -5.22
CA LEU A 68 1.83 19.74 -6.55
C LEU A 68 0.96 20.96 -6.89
N TRP A 69 0.31 21.54 -5.88
CA TRP A 69 -0.50 22.75 -6.03
C TRP A 69 0.37 23.99 -6.25
N ILE A 70 1.32 24.25 -5.35
CA ILE A 70 2.16 25.46 -5.36
C ILE A 70 3.07 25.48 -6.61
N ARG A 71 3.71 24.34 -6.93
CA ARG A 71 4.72 24.31 -7.98
C ARG A 71 4.17 24.29 -9.40
N SER A 72 3.03 23.66 -9.62
CA SER A 72 2.56 23.40 -10.99
C SER A 72 1.06 23.38 -11.18
N HIS A 73 0.25 23.66 -10.15
CA HIS A 73 -1.21 23.51 -10.17
C HIS A 73 -1.65 22.16 -10.77
N ASN A 74 -0.90 21.08 -10.43
CA ASN A 74 -1.11 19.75 -11.00
C ASN A 74 -2.30 19.04 -10.32
N TYR A 75 -3.53 19.53 -10.57
CA TYR A 75 -4.76 18.95 -10.01
C TYR A 75 -4.92 17.45 -10.27
N ARG A 76 -4.40 16.95 -11.41
CA ARG A 76 -4.43 15.52 -11.71
C ARG A 76 -3.51 14.73 -10.77
N GLY A 77 -2.31 15.25 -10.50
CA GLY A 77 -1.41 14.66 -9.51
C GLY A 77 -2.00 14.69 -8.11
N MET A 78 -2.66 15.80 -7.73
CA MET A 78 -3.36 15.91 -6.43
C MET A 78 -4.46 14.86 -6.31
N LEU A 79 -5.29 14.68 -7.34
CA LEU A 79 -6.32 13.63 -7.36
C LEU A 79 -5.72 12.22 -7.33
N PHE A 80 -4.55 12.02 -7.95
CA PHE A 80 -3.82 10.76 -7.89
C PHE A 80 -3.45 10.41 -6.44
N VAL A 81 -2.88 11.37 -5.69
CA VAL A 81 -2.55 11.18 -4.27
C VAL A 81 -3.82 10.90 -3.46
N LEU A 82 -4.87 11.72 -3.64
CA LEU A 82 -6.13 11.57 -2.92
C LEU A 82 -6.77 10.20 -3.16
N PHE A 83 -6.83 9.74 -4.42
CA PHE A 83 -7.44 8.45 -4.74
C PHE A 83 -6.56 7.29 -4.27
N THR A 84 -5.24 7.39 -4.43
CA THR A 84 -4.37 6.29 -4.02
C THR A 84 -4.36 6.14 -2.51
N VAL A 85 -4.05 7.20 -1.76
CA VAL A 85 -3.87 7.14 -0.30
C VAL A 85 -5.20 7.32 0.42
N GLY A 86 -5.96 8.37 0.11
CA GLY A 86 -7.19 8.69 0.83
C GLY A 86 -8.27 7.65 0.62
N VAL A 87 -8.65 7.38 -0.65
CA VAL A 87 -9.66 6.36 -0.93
C VAL A 87 -9.15 4.96 -0.59
N GLY A 88 -7.84 4.69 -0.79
CA GLY A 88 -7.22 3.43 -0.37
C GLY A 88 -7.36 3.17 1.14
N ASN A 89 -7.19 4.19 1.98
CA ASN A 89 -7.43 4.07 3.42
C ASN A 89 -8.91 3.80 3.73
N VAL A 90 -9.83 4.47 3.05
CA VAL A 90 -11.29 4.20 3.21
C VAL A 90 -11.61 2.75 2.85
N ILE A 91 -11.08 2.24 1.74
CA ILE A 91 -11.26 0.84 1.34
C ILE A 91 -10.72 -0.10 2.42
N ASN A 92 -9.55 0.17 2.99
CA ASN A 92 -9.00 -0.64 4.08
C ASN A 92 -9.95 -0.69 5.28
N GLN A 93 -10.49 0.45 5.71
CA GLN A 93 -11.43 0.51 6.84
C GLN A 93 -12.75 -0.21 6.55
N LEU A 94 -13.27 -0.12 5.32
CA LEU A 94 -14.46 -0.85 4.91
C LEU A 94 -14.24 -2.36 4.90
N LEU A 95 -13.10 -2.83 4.38
CA LEU A 95 -12.73 -4.25 4.40
C LEU A 95 -12.60 -4.78 5.82
N LYS A 96 -11.98 -4.03 6.73
CA LYS A 96 -11.87 -4.40 8.15
C LYS A 96 -13.23 -4.62 8.80
N ARG A 97 -14.17 -3.68 8.60
CA ARG A 97 -15.53 -3.76 9.15
C ARG A 97 -16.36 -4.87 8.52
N TRP A 98 -16.06 -5.25 7.28
CA TRP A 98 -16.79 -6.30 6.58
C TRP A 98 -16.31 -7.71 6.95
N ILE A 99 -14.99 -7.85 7.19
CA ILE A 99 -14.35 -9.16 7.43
C ILE A 99 -14.31 -9.50 8.94
N GLU A 100 -14.20 -8.49 9.81
CA GLU A 100 -14.27 -8.58 11.26
C GLU A 100 -13.33 -9.61 11.90
N ARG A 101 -12.12 -9.77 11.32
CA ARG A 101 -11.11 -10.69 11.89
C ARG A 101 -10.50 -10.11 13.16
N ASP A 102 -10.52 -10.88 14.24
CA ASP A 102 -9.84 -10.53 15.48
C ASP A 102 -8.31 -10.43 15.30
N ARG A 103 -7.68 -9.65 16.17
CA ARG A 103 -6.22 -9.51 16.21
C ARG A 103 -5.57 -10.66 16.97
N PRO A 104 -4.23 -10.87 16.79
CA PRO A 104 -3.46 -11.70 17.71
C PRO A 104 -3.70 -11.27 19.15
N ASP A 105 -3.78 -12.25 20.05
CA ASP A 105 -4.02 -12.00 21.47
C ASP A 105 -2.77 -11.39 22.12
N VAL A 106 -2.86 -10.09 22.44
CA VAL A 106 -1.81 -9.31 23.08
C VAL A 106 -2.38 -8.43 24.18
N PRO A 107 -1.60 -8.12 25.25
CA PRO A 107 -2.10 -7.42 26.44
C PRO A 107 -2.77 -6.06 26.19
N TYR A 108 -2.50 -5.42 25.07
CA TYR A 108 -3.05 -4.10 24.69
C TYR A 108 -3.73 -4.22 23.32
N GLN A 109 -4.89 -4.89 23.27
CA GLN A 109 -5.66 -5.01 22.03
C GLN A 109 -6.14 -3.64 21.54
N LEU A 110 -6.01 -3.43 20.23
CA LEU A 110 -6.62 -2.29 19.57
C LEU A 110 -8.09 -2.62 19.30
N GLU A 111 -8.99 -1.65 19.50
CA GLU A 111 -10.44 -1.78 19.25
C GLU A 111 -10.80 -1.92 17.75
N THR A 112 -9.85 -2.31 16.91
CA THR A 112 -10.04 -2.41 15.46
C THR A 112 -9.66 -3.80 14.96
N TYR A 113 -10.38 -4.26 13.93
CA TYR A 113 -10.13 -5.54 13.27
C TYR A 113 -8.75 -5.65 12.62
N SER A 114 -8.26 -6.89 12.45
CA SER A 114 -6.91 -7.14 11.98
C SER A 114 -6.79 -7.12 10.43
N PHE A 115 -7.74 -7.71 9.72
CA PHE A 115 -7.63 -7.97 8.28
C PHE A 115 -8.36 -6.94 7.40
N PRO A 116 -7.72 -6.45 6.34
CA PRO A 116 -6.29 -6.53 6.03
C PRO A 116 -5.48 -5.48 6.82
N SER A 117 -4.15 -5.68 6.93
CA SER A 117 -3.28 -4.73 7.64
C SER A 117 -3.26 -3.36 6.98
N GLY A 118 -3.66 -2.31 7.74
CA GLY A 118 -3.67 -0.92 7.27
C GLY A 118 -2.26 -0.37 7.01
N HIS A 119 -1.30 -0.66 7.91
CA HIS A 119 0.10 -0.27 7.71
C HIS A 119 0.70 -0.87 6.45
N ALA A 120 0.44 -2.15 6.17
CA ALA A 120 0.91 -2.80 4.95
C ALA A 120 0.24 -2.22 3.70
N MET A 121 -1.08 -2.03 3.72
CA MET A 121 -1.83 -1.52 2.57
C MET A 121 -1.54 -0.05 2.31
N VAL A 122 -1.80 0.82 3.29
CA VAL A 122 -1.69 2.28 3.08
C VAL A 122 -0.22 2.71 3.04
N GLY A 123 0.67 1.99 3.77
CA GLY A 123 2.12 2.15 3.68
C GLY A 123 2.66 1.89 2.27
N LEU A 124 2.22 0.81 1.63
CA LEU A 124 2.53 0.56 0.22
C LEU A 124 1.99 1.67 -0.68
N LEU A 125 0.74 2.09 -0.46
CA LEU A 125 0.07 3.06 -1.32
C LEU A 125 0.78 4.42 -1.33
N TYR A 126 1.18 4.98 -0.18
CA TYR A 126 1.86 6.27 -0.17
C TYR A 126 3.27 6.19 -0.75
N LEU A 127 4.02 5.12 -0.46
CA LEU A 127 5.36 4.92 -1.02
C LEU A 127 5.33 4.74 -2.54
N PHE A 128 4.37 3.96 -3.05
CA PHE A 128 4.20 3.78 -4.49
C PHE A 128 3.70 5.04 -5.18
N THR A 129 2.88 5.86 -4.50
CA THR A 129 2.48 7.18 -4.99
C THR A 129 3.69 8.11 -5.15
N ILE A 130 4.57 8.16 -4.15
CA ILE A 130 5.82 8.93 -4.21
C ILE A 130 6.70 8.42 -5.36
N ALA A 131 6.95 7.11 -5.42
CA ALA A 131 7.78 6.51 -6.44
C ALA A 131 7.23 6.76 -7.86
N TYR A 132 5.92 6.64 -8.04
CA TYR A 132 5.26 6.89 -9.32
C TYR A 132 5.42 8.34 -9.77
N LEU A 133 5.10 9.31 -8.92
CA LEU A 133 5.19 10.73 -9.23
C LEU A 133 6.64 11.18 -9.45
N ALA A 134 7.57 10.71 -8.62
CA ALA A 134 9.00 11.02 -8.75
C ALA A 134 9.62 10.47 -10.04
N THR A 135 9.09 9.33 -10.53
CA THR A 135 9.61 8.68 -11.73
C THR A 135 8.80 8.94 -13.00
N GLU A 136 7.71 9.70 -12.93
CA GLU A 136 6.83 9.98 -14.08
C GLU A 136 7.58 10.63 -15.26
N HIS A 137 8.50 11.54 -14.96
CA HIS A 137 9.30 12.29 -15.94
C HIS A 137 10.80 11.91 -15.91
N GLN A 138 11.17 10.92 -15.11
CA GLN A 138 12.57 10.50 -14.98
C GLN A 138 13.00 9.68 -16.22
N THR A 139 14.08 10.09 -16.86
CA THR A 139 14.67 9.41 -18.03
C THR A 139 15.78 8.43 -17.64
N ASN A 140 16.46 8.67 -16.52
CA ASN A 140 17.52 7.79 -16.04
C ASN A 140 16.94 6.53 -15.41
N ARG A 141 17.18 5.40 -16.08
CA ARG A 141 16.69 4.08 -15.63
C ARG A 141 17.25 3.68 -14.26
N LYS A 142 18.50 3.99 -13.95
CA LYS A 142 19.12 3.63 -12.66
C LYS A 142 18.40 4.34 -11.52
N ILE A 143 18.16 5.66 -11.64
CA ILE A 143 17.43 6.44 -10.63
C ILE A 143 16.02 5.89 -10.47
N THR A 144 15.31 5.61 -11.57
CA THR A 144 13.97 5.00 -11.53
C THR A 144 13.96 3.68 -10.75
N VAL A 145 14.90 2.79 -11.06
CA VAL A 145 14.99 1.49 -10.39
C VAL A 145 15.32 1.67 -8.90
N THR A 146 16.25 2.56 -8.54
CA THR A 146 16.61 2.82 -7.13
C THR A 146 15.42 3.33 -6.32
N ILE A 147 14.64 4.28 -6.87
CA ILE A 147 13.44 4.82 -6.20
C ILE A 147 12.41 3.71 -5.95
N TRP A 148 12.12 2.88 -6.96
CA TRP A 148 11.17 1.78 -6.82
C TRP A 148 11.65 0.69 -5.86
N LEU A 149 12.94 0.33 -5.89
CA LEU A 149 13.51 -0.61 -4.92
C LEU A 149 13.41 -0.09 -3.49
N GLY A 150 13.72 1.20 -3.27
CA GLY A 150 13.55 1.84 -1.96
C GLY A 150 12.09 1.80 -1.48
N ALA A 151 11.13 2.13 -2.35
CA ALA A 151 9.71 2.08 -2.02
C ALA A 151 9.23 0.66 -1.68
N ILE A 152 9.68 -0.35 -2.43
CA ILE A 152 9.35 -1.76 -2.18
C ILE A 152 9.94 -2.22 -0.84
N LEU A 153 11.23 -1.98 -0.60
CA LEU A 153 11.91 -2.38 0.63
C LEU A 153 11.26 -1.74 1.86
N MET A 154 10.99 -0.42 1.81
CA MET A 154 10.31 0.27 2.90
C MET A 154 8.90 -0.27 3.14
N SER A 155 8.14 -0.56 2.08
CA SER A 155 6.81 -1.17 2.20
C SER A 155 6.86 -2.55 2.87
N ILE A 156 7.87 -3.36 2.52
CA ILE A 156 8.10 -4.67 3.16
C ILE A 156 8.41 -4.47 4.65
N MET A 157 9.35 -3.57 5.00
CA MET A 157 9.74 -3.33 6.39
C MET A 157 8.57 -2.80 7.24
N ILE A 158 7.75 -1.90 6.70
CA ILE A 158 6.53 -1.42 7.37
C ILE A 158 5.54 -2.57 7.63
N GLY A 159 5.33 -3.46 6.67
CA GLY A 159 4.45 -4.61 6.88
C GLY A 159 5.00 -5.60 7.89
N LEU A 160 6.29 -5.95 7.80
CA LEU A 160 6.96 -6.87 8.73
C LEU A 160 6.96 -6.33 10.17
N SER A 161 7.04 -5.00 10.36
CA SER A 161 6.98 -4.38 11.69
C SER A 161 5.68 -4.71 12.41
N ARG A 162 4.57 -4.92 11.69
CA ARG A 162 3.27 -5.24 12.30
C ARG A 162 3.22 -6.68 12.80
N ILE A 163 3.97 -7.59 12.17
CA ILE A 163 4.15 -8.97 12.63
C ILE A 163 5.07 -8.97 13.85
N ALA A 164 6.19 -8.22 13.79
CA ALA A 164 7.16 -8.13 14.88
C ALA A 164 6.57 -7.55 16.18
N GLU A 165 5.55 -6.69 16.08
CA GLU A 165 4.79 -6.16 17.21
C GLU A 165 3.61 -7.03 17.63
N SER A 166 3.41 -8.20 17.02
CA SER A 166 2.24 -9.07 17.25
C SER A 166 0.89 -8.35 17.08
N ARG A 167 0.84 -7.27 16.27
CA ARG A 167 -0.38 -6.48 16.01
C ARG A 167 -1.22 -7.01 14.86
N HIS A 168 -0.60 -7.79 13.98
CA HIS A 168 -1.23 -8.39 12.80
C HIS A 168 -0.65 -9.77 12.54
N TYR A 169 -1.49 -10.64 12.00
CA TYR A 169 -1.05 -11.90 11.42
C TYR A 169 -0.27 -11.66 10.12
N THR A 170 0.58 -12.60 9.75
CA THR A 170 1.31 -12.57 8.48
C THR A 170 0.38 -12.47 7.28
N SER A 171 -0.71 -13.24 7.31
CA SER A 171 -1.76 -13.23 6.30
C SER A 171 -2.45 -11.87 6.15
N ASP A 172 -2.65 -11.09 7.25
CA ASP A 172 -3.18 -9.73 7.20
C ASP A 172 -2.26 -8.78 6.43
N VAL A 173 -0.95 -8.94 6.64
CA VAL A 173 0.09 -8.12 6.01
C VAL A 173 0.17 -8.42 4.51
N PHE A 174 0.20 -9.70 4.13
CA PHE A 174 0.16 -10.10 2.72
C PHE A 174 -1.11 -9.62 2.02
N ALA A 175 -2.27 -9.76 2.66
CA ALA A 175 -3.53 -9.25 2.13
C ALA A 175 -3.48 -7.72 1.93
N GLY A 176 -2.90 -6.99 2.89
CA GLY A 176 -2.69 -5.55 2.80
C GLY A 176 -1.85 -5.16 1.58
N TRP A 177 -0.70 -5.82 1.37
CA TRP A 177 0.13 -5.58 0.18
C TRP A 177 -0.58 -5.93 -1.13
N MET A 178 -1.27 -7.08 -1.18
CA MET A 178 -1.97 -7.53 -2.39
C MET A 178 -3.07 -6.56 -2.81
N ILE A 179 -3.98 -6.21 -1.89
CA ILE A 179 -5.07 -5.29 -2.23
C ILE A 179 -4.57 -3.86 -2.42
N GLY A 180 -3.54 -3.42 -1.67
CA GLY A 180 -2.89 -2.15 -1.86
C GLY A 180 -2.25 -2.02 -3.24
N TYR A 181 -1.51 -3.05 -3.68
CA TYR A 181 -0.94 -3.07 -5.02
C TYR A 181 -2.01 -3.04 -6.11
N THR A 182 -3.04 -3.89 -5.99
CA THR A 182 -4.19 -3.90 -6.91
C THR A 182 -4.80 -2.50 -7.03
N TRP A 183 -5.07 -1.84 -5.90
CA TRP A 183 -5.62 -0.49 -5.88
C TRP A 183 -4.69 0.53 -6.54
N SER A 184 -3.39 0.47 -6.25
CA SER A 184 -2.40 1.36 -6.88
C SER A 184 -2.38 1.23 -8.40
N VAL A 185 -2.53 0.01 -8.92
CA VAL A 185 -2.62 -0.26 -10.37
C VAL A 185 -3.89 0.36 -10.97
N LEU A 186 -5.05 0.19 -10.33
CA LEU A 186 -6.32 0.76 -10.81
C LEU A 186 -6.25 2.29 -10.88
N VAL A 187 -5.72 2.94 -9.85
CA VAL A 187 -5.57 4.39 -9.83
C VAL A 187 -4.53 4.87 -10.85
N ALA A 188 -3.43 4.14 -11.05
CA ALA A 188 -2.44 4.45 -12.08
C ALA A 188 -3.01 4.33 -13.50
N LEU A 189 -3.84 3.31 -13.77
CA LEU A 189 -4.56 3.17 -15.04
C LEU A 189 -5.48 4.36 -15.30
N TRP A 190 -6.28 4.77 -14.30
CA TRP A 190 -7.12 5.95 -14.39
C TRP A 190 -6.30 7.22 -14.67
N TYR A 191 -5.20 7.41 -13.94
CA TYR A 191 -4.31 8.56 -14.09
C TYR A 191 -3.71 8.66 -15.51
N GLU A 192 -3.22 7.53 -16.06
CA GLU A 192 -2.69 7.48 -17.42
C GLU A 192 -3.75 7.68 -18.49
N TYR A 193 -4.95 7.10 -18.31
CA TYR A 193 -6.06 7.31 -19.23
C TYR A 193 -6.43 8.80 -19.33
N ARG A 194 -6.56 9.49 -18.20
CA ARG A 194 -6.83 10.94 -18.15
C ARG A 194 -5.71 11.75 -18.80
N LYS A 195 -4.45 11.34 -18.65
CA LYS A 195 -3.29 11.98 -19.30
C LYS A 195 -3.38 11.88 -20.82
N ARG A 196 -3.67 10.70 -21.36
CA ARG A 196 -3.79 10.46 -22.81
C ARG A 196 -4.96 11.25 -23.40
N LYS A 197 -6.12 11.23 -22.77
CA LYS A 197 -7.31 11.97 -23.24
C LYS A 197 -7.04 13.48 -23.37
N ARG A 198 -6.35 14.08 -22.39
CA ARG A 198 -5.98 15.50 -22.43
C ARG A 198 -4.99 15.82 -23.57
N LYS A 199 -3.98 14.97 -23.78
CA LYS A 199 -3.02 15.13 -24.88
C LYS A 199 -3.71 15.08 -26.25
N ASN A 200 -4.60 14.11 -26.45
CA ASN A 200 -5.33 13.96 -27.70
C ASN A 200 -6.29 15.15 -27.97
N LYS A 201 -6.90 15.73 -26.94
CA LYS A 201 -7.73 16.94 -27.08
C LYS A 201 -6.89 18.16 -27.52
N LYS A 202 -5.68 18.32 -26.93
CA LYS A 202 -4.77 19.43 -27.27
C LYS A 202 -4.21 19.33 -28.71
N ASN A 203 -4.05 18.12 -29.25
CA ASN A 203 -3.56 17.90 -30.62
C ASN A 203 -4.66 18.04 -31.69
N ARG A 204 -5.92 18.22 -31.31
CA ARG A 204 -7.08 18.40 -32.24
C ARG A 204 -7.54 19.86 -32.34
N LEU A 205 -6.98 20.73 -31.51
CA LEU A 205 -7.15 22.19 -31.53
C LEU A 205 -5.94 22.86 -32.17
#